data_e27218beed16b62ff982e48cf98694bc
#
_entry.id   e27218beed16b62ff982e48cf98694bc
#
_cell.length_a   1.000
_cell.length_b   1.000
_cell.length_c   1.000
_cell.angle_alpha   90.00
_cell.angle_beta   90.00
_cell.angle_gamma   90.00
#
_symmetry.space_group_name_H-M   'P 1'
#
loop_
_entity.id
_entity.type
_entity.pdbx_description
1 polymer ?
#
loop_
_entity_poly.entity_id
_entity_poly.type
_entity_poly.pdbx_seq_one_letter_code
_entity_poly.pdbx_strand_id
1 'polypeptide(L)' 'MTRYDVICPSAPWENTTTDQDRAWDLCLNLSEEYGYAQVRCNGVIIGEYREGR' A
#
# COMPACT_ATOMS: atom_id res chain seq x y z
N MET A 1 5.53 -1.23 18.30
CA MET A 1 5.61 -2.00 17.05
C MET A 1 5.15 -1.17 15.88
N THR A 2 5.88 -1.19 14.79
CA THR A 2 5.53 -0.40 13.63
C THR A 2 4.45 -1.09 12.80
N ARG A 3 3.47 -0.34 12.40
CA ARG A 3 2.37 -0.85 11.59
C ARG A 3 2.33 -0.13 10.24
N TYR A 4 2.14 -0.89 9.20
CA TYR A 4 2.06 -0.37 7.85
C TYR A 4 0.66 -0.63 7.31
N ASP A 5 0.07 0.40 6.73
CA ASP A 5 -1.25 0.31 6.11
C ASP A 5 -1.08 0.48 4.61
N VAL A 6 -1.58 -0.49 3.85
CA VAL A 6 -1.56 -0.42 2.39
C VAL A 6 -2.96 -0.02 1.95
N ILE A 7 -3.06 1.12 1.29
CA ILE A 7 -4.34 1.70 0.93
C ILE A 7 -4.43 1.84 -0.58
N CYS A 8 -5.49 1.30 -1.14
CA CYS A 8 -5.81 1.42 -2.55
C CYS A 8 -7.18 2.07 -2.65
N PRO A 9 -7.28 3.31 -3.14
CA PRO A 9 -8.59 3.98 -3.20
C PRO A 9 -9.63 3.28 -4.04
N SER A 10 -9.19 2.47 -5.00
CA SER A 10 -10.12 1.72 -5.86
C SER A 10 -10.56 0.39 -5.24
N ALA A 11 -9.93 -0.04 -4.15
CA ALA A 11 -10.28 -1.28 -3.47
C ALA A 11 -11.04 -0.95 -2.19
N PRO A 12 -12.08 -1.71 -1.86
CA PRO A 12 -12.92 -1.38 -0.70
C PRO A 12 -12.39 -1.86 0.64
N TRP A 13 -11.20 -2.41 0.68
CA TRP A 13 -10.63 -2.95 1.91
C TRP A 13 -9.29 -2.32 2.21
N GLU A 14 -8.91 -2.38 3.47
CA GLU A 14 -7.60 -1.94 3.93
C GLU A 14 -6.77 -3.15 4.31
N ASN A 15 -5.49 -3.07 4.03
CA ASN A 15 -4.53 -4.12 4.40
C ASN A 15 -3.54 -3.54 5.39
N THR A 16 -3.38 -4.23 6.51
CA THR A 16 -2.47 -3.80 7.57
C THR A 16 -1.48 -4.91 7.86
N THR A 17 -0.22 -4.56 8.01
CA THR A 17 0.82 -5.53 8.34
C THR A 17 1.90 -4.86 9.17
N THR A 18 2.65 -5.66 9.94
CA THR A 18 3.82 -5.16 10.66
C THR A 18 5.11 -5.44 9.90
N ASP A 19 5.02 -6.10 8.74
CA ASP A 19 6.17 -6.46 7.92
C ASP A 19 6.30 -5.47 6.77
N GLN A 20 7.40 -4.73 6.78
CA GLN A 20 7.64 -3.70 5.78
C GLN A 20 7.70 -4.27 4.36
N ASP A 21 8.40 -5.39 4.19
CA ASP A 21 8.54 -6.00 2.87
C ASP A 21 7.19 -6.45 2.33
N ARG A 22 6.36 -6.99 3.22
CA ARG A 22 5.02 -7.42 2.83
C ARG A 22 4.15 -6.22 2.44
N ALA A 23 4.31 -5.12 3.15
CA ALA A 23 3.56 -3.91 2.83
C ALA A 23 3.88 -3.41 1.43
N TRP A 24 5.17 -3.36 1.09
CA TRP A 24 5.58 -2.93 -0.24
C TRP A 24 5.11 -3.89 -1.32
N ASP A 25 5.18 -5.18 -1.06
CA ASP A 25 4.74 -6.19 -2.00
C ASP A 25 3.23 -6.07 -2.27
N LEU A 26 2.45 -5.90 -1.22
CA LEU A 26 1.01 -5.69 -1.36
C LEU A 26 0.71 -4.41 -2.13
N CYS A 27 1.44 -3.35 -1.83
CA CYS A 27 1.24 -2.07 -2.52
C CYS A 27 1.50 -2.22 -4.02
N LEU A 28 2.58 -2.90 -4.38
CA LEU A 28 2.90 -3.13 -5.77
C LEU A 28 1.80 -3.94 -6.47
N ASN A 29 1.36 -5.02 -5.84
CA ASN A 29 0.32 -5.87 -6.42
C ASN A 29 -0.99 -5.11 -6.61
N LEU A 30 -1.39 -4.33 -5.63
CA LEU A 30 -2.61 -3.55 -5.73
C LEU A 30 -2.50 -2.46 -6.80
N SER A 31 -1.33 -1.85 -6.92
CA SER A 31 -1.14 -0.83 -7.93
C SER A 31 -1.22 -1.42 -9.34
N GLU A 32 -0.72 -2.64 -9.52
CA GLU A 32 -0.80 -3.31 -10.82
C GLU A 32 -2.23 -3.67 -11.17
N GLU A 33 -3.03 -4.03 -10.17
CA GLU A 33 -4.41 -4.45 -10.41
C GLU A 33 -5.36 -3.25 -10.51
N TYR A 34 -5.18 -2.25 -9.69
CA TYR A 34 -6.12 -1.13 -9.58
C TYR A 34 -5.54 0.20 -10.09
N GLY A 35 -4.28 0.24 -10.43
CA GLY A 35 -3.64 1.42 -11.00
C GLY A 35 -2.94 2.35 -10.01
N TYR A 36 -3.21 2.20 -8.73
CA TYR A 36 -2.60 3.06 -7.72
C TYR A 36 -2.77 2.46 -6.32
N ALA A 37 -1.72 2.52 -5.55
CA ALA A 37 -1.77 2.15 -4.13
C ALA A 37 -0.70 2.91 -3.37
N GLN A 38 -0.90 3.07 -2.07
CA GLN A 38 0.05 3.78 -1.23
C GLN A 38 0.30 3.00 0.06
N VAL A 39 1.48 3.21 0.64
CA VAL A 39 1.84 2.64 1.95
C VAL A 39 1.94 3.78 2.95
N ARG A 40 1.26 3.61 4.07
CA ARG A 40 1.32 4.56 5.19
C ARG A 40 1.92 3.89 6.40
N CYS A 41 2.70 4.65 7.15
CA CYS A 41 3.26 4.21 8.42
C CYS A 41 2.86 5.24 9.46
N ASN A 42 2.11 4.81 10.47
CA ASN A 42 1.61 5.68 11.54
C ASN A 42 0.85 6.89 10.99
N GLY A 43 0.06 6.67 9.93
CA GLY A 43 -0.74 7.72 9.34
C GLY A 43 0.00 8.62 8.35
N VAL A 44 1.28 8.36 8.14
CA VAL A 44 2.09 9.15 7.20
C VAL A 44 2.37 8.33 5.96
N ILE A 45 2.13 8.90 4.80
CA ILE A 45 2.42 8.22 3.52
C ILE A 45 3.94 8.14 3.35
N ILE A 46 4.47 6.92 3.28
CA ILE A 46 5.90 6.70 3.10
C ILE A 46 6.24 6.28 1.68
N GLY A 47 5.26 5.94 0.87
CA GLY A 47 5.50 5.60 -0.51
C GLY A 47 4.22 5.30 -1.25
N GLU A 48 4.32 5.27 -2.57
CA GLU A 48 3.19 4.97 -3.42
C GLU A 48 3.68 4.37 -4.72
N TYR A 49 2.82 3.57 -5.35
CA TYR A 49 3.06 3.04 -6.68
C TYR A 49 1.92 3.43 -7.58
N ARG A 50 2.26 3.77 -8.82
CA ARG A 50 1.29 4.05 -9.85
C ARG A 50 1.60 3.18 -11.05
N GLU A 51 0.56 2.68 -11.68
CA GLU A 51 0.76 1.89 -12.86
C GLU A 51 1.15 2.78 -14.03
N GLY A 52 2.26 2.51 -14.60
CA GLY A 52 2.72 2.67 -15.92
C GLY A 52 2.52 3.95 -16.69
N ARG A 53 2.16 5.01 -16.11
CA ARG A 53 1.98 6.18 -16.98
C ARG A 53 2.49 7.42 -16.32
#